data_7a24ce587b69c51e10e092a38925e3b4
#
_entry.id   7a24ce587b69c51e10e092a38925e3b4
#
_cell.length_a   1.000
_cell.length_b   1.000
_cell.length_c   1.000
_cell.angle_alpha   90.00
_cell.angle_beta   90.00
_cell.angle_gamma   90.00
#
_symmetry.space_group_name_H-M   'P 1'
#
loop_
_entity.id
_entity.type
_entity.pdbx_description
1 polymer ?
#
loop_
_entity_poly.entity_id
_entity_poly.type
_entity_poly.pdbx_seq_one_letter_code
_entity_poly.pdbx_strand_id
1 'polypeptide(L)'
;MVHTKEAVLMLDTPSESGESCVLGSTILRSQIVRIQFCSKMPLEVCQGEMWDVSAAHDRSILAWAKKVFISSKLLYELYIASDTKIKLQNARGLFWGYENLCEINLDKWIDSSSVSDMSYMFCGCHSLKKLDVSGLDTSNVVNMEGMFYWCSKFQTLDVSYFDTSHVINMKSMFDYCSSLKKLDLS
;
A
#
# COMPACT_ATOMS: atom_id res chain seq x y z
N MET A 1 7.58 28.17 16.82
CA MET A 1 6.86 27.32 15.86
C MET A 1 7.47 25.94 15.96
N VAL A 2 6.69 24.96 16.42
CA VAL A 2 7.13 23.56 16.39
C VAL A 2 6.98 23.12 14.94
N HIS A 3 8.09 22.96 14.22
CA HIS A 3 8.08 22.29 12.92
C HIS A 3 7.68 20.85 13.18
N THR A 4 6.43 20.49 12.90
CA THR A 4 6.01 19.10 12.85
C THR A 4 6.79 18.46 11.70
N LYS A 5 7.69 17.57 12.04
CA LYS A 5 8.50 16.83 11.06
C LYS A 5 7.56 15.95 10.24
N GLU A 6 7.58 16.08 8.92
CA GLU A 6 6.76 15.24 8.04
C GLU A 6 7.28 13.80 8.05
N ALA A 7 6.39 12.85 8.28
CA ALA A 7 6.72 11.44 8.18
C ALA A 7 6.61 10.99 6.71
N VAL A 8 7.74 10.66 6.10
CA VAL A 8 7.82 10.21 4.69
C VAL A 8 8.23 8.75 4.65
N LEU A 9 7.43 7.92 3.98
CA LEU A 9 7.69 6.48 3.84
C LEU A 9 8.83 6.22 2.85
N MET A 10 9.76 5.34 3.24
CA MET A 10 10.75 4.78 2.32
C MET A 10 10.06 3.87 1.31
N LEU A 11 10.38 4.03 0.04
CA LEU A 11 9.83 3.21 -1.04
C LEU A 11 10.85 2.15 -1.45
N ASP A 12 10.41 0.89 -1.43
CA ASP A 12 11.15 -0.17 -2.10
C ASP A 12 10.87 -0.09 -3.60
N THR A 13 11.91 -0.02 -4.41
CA THR A 13 11.76 -0.26 -5.85
C THR A 13 11.53 -1.75 -6.07
N PRO A 14 10.43 -2.16 -6.72
CA PRO A 14 10.23 -3.55 -7.08
C PRO A 14 11.40 -4.03 -7.95
N SER A 15 11.96 -5.20 -7.65
CA SER A 15 12.91 -5.84 -8.55
C SER A 15 12.18 -6.33 -9.79
N GLU A 16 12.85 -6.32 -10.95
CA GLU A 16 12.29 -6.85 -12.21
C GLU A 16 11.94 -8.35 -12.11
N SER A 17 12.52 -9.08 -11.15
CA SER A 17 12.23 -10.50 -10.89
C SER A 17 10.93 -10.75 -10.13
N GLY A 18 10.22 -9.71 -9.65
CA GLY A 18 8.98 -9.84 -8.90
C GLY A 18 9.14 -10.28 -7.44
N GLU A 19 10.31 -10.70 -7.01
CA GLU A 19 10.62 -11.01 -5.61
C GLU A 19 11.26 -9.80 -4.95
N SER A 20 10.44 -8.93 -4.37
CA SER A 20 10.94 -7.82 -3.58
C SER A 20 10.59 -7.98 -2.11
N CYS A 21 11.51 -7.52 -1.26
CA CYS A 21 11.32 -7.51 0.18
C CYS A 21 10.45 -6.32 0.62
N VAL A 22 9.89 -6.43 1.82
CA VAL A 22 9.03 -5.40 2.39
C VAL A 22 9.90 -4.33 3.02
N LEU A 23 9.86 -3.10 2.50
CA LEU A 23 10.39 -1.89 3.14
C LEU A 23 11.78 -2.09 3.80
N GLY A 24 12.73 -2.67 3.05
CA GLY A 24 14.10 -2.90 3.52
C GLY A 24 14.28 -4.08 4.48
N SER A 25 13.25 -4.90 4.72
CA SER A 25 13.34 -6.14 5.51
C SER A 25 13.78 -7.34 4.66
N THR A 26 13.90 -8.51 5.29
CA THR A 26 14.13 -9.79 4.60
C THR A 26 12.83 -10.54 4.28
N ILE A 27 11.68 -9.95 4.60
CA ILE A 27 10.35 -10.55 4.37
C ILE A 27 9.91 -10.25 2.95
N LEU A 28 9.53 -11.26 2.18
CA LEU A 28 9.04 -11.07 0.82
C LEU A 28 7.62 -10.48 0.82
N ARG A 29 7.31 -9.63 -0.14
CA ARG A 29 5.97 -9.05 -0.33
C ARG A 29 4.89 -10.13 -0.46
N SER A 30 5.20 -11.23 -1.16
CA SER A 30 4.31 -12.39 -1.30
C SER A 30 4.02 -13.12 0.01
N GLN A 31 4.77 -12.87 1.08
CA GLN A 31 4.51 -13.45 2.41
C GLN A 31 3.57 -12.61 3.28
N ILE A 32 3.18 -11.41 2.86
CA ILE A 32 2.31 -10.53 3.62
C ILE A 32 0.83 -10.83 3.33
N VAL A 33 0.04 -11.03 4.39
CA VAL A 33 -1.42 -11.27 4.29
C VAL A 33 -2.24 -10.08 4.74
N ARG A 34 -1.69 -9.21 5.57
CA ARG A 34 -2.36 -8.01 6.07
C ARG A 34 -1.36 -6.89 6.28
N ILE A 35 -1.77 -5.67 5.95
CA ILE A 35 -1.04 -4.45 6.28
C ILE A 35 -1.93 -3.56 7.13
N GLN A 36 -1.42 -3.14 8.29
CA GLN A 36 -2.13 -2.27 9.22
C GLN A 36 -1.30 -1.03 9.53
N PHE A 37 -1.86 0.13 9.22
CA PHE A 37 -1.32 1.41 9.64
C PHE A 37 -1.94 1.78 11.00
N CYS A 38 -1.13 2.32 11.92
CA CYS A 38 -1.57 2.68 13.27
C CYS A 38 -0.79 3.88 13.83
N SER A 39 -1.38 4.57 14.83
CA SER A 39 -0.73 5.72 15.49
C SER A 39 0.30 5.31 16.53
N LYS A 40 0.17 4.12 17.09
CA LYS A 40 1.06 3.60 18.15
C LYS A 40 1.24 2.11 17.96
N MET A 41 2.40 1.67 18.36
CA MET A 41 2.71 0.24 18.40
C MET A 41 1.81 -0.47 19.43
N PRO A 42 1.07 -1.52 19.08
CA PRO A 42 0.36 -2.34 20.06
C PRO A 42 1.36 -3.00 21.01
N LEU A 43 1.13 -2.87 22.31
CA LEU A 43 2.01 -3.45 23.35
C LEU A 43 2.18 -4.97 23.23
N GLU A 44 1.22 -5.65 22.62
CA GLU A 44 1.20 -7.10 22.44
C GLU A 44 2.09 -7.62 21.30
N VAL A 45 2.57 -6.74 20.43
CA VAL A 45 3.30 -7.11 19.21
C VAL A 45 4.82 -6.98 19.37
N CYS A 46 5.31 -6.50 20.51
CA CYS A 46 6.72 -6.20 20.78
C CYS A 46 7.68 -7.42 20.81
N GLN A 47 7.30 -8.58 20.29
CA GLN A 47 8.16 -9.78 20.23
C GLN A 47 8.95 -9.93 18.92
N GLY A 48 8.83 -8.97 17.98
CA GLY A 48 9.54 -8.98 16.71
C GLY A 48 10.55 -7.84 16.60
N GLU A 49 11.47 -7.95 15.65
CA GLU A 49 12.34 -6.85 15.31
C GLU A 49 11.53 -5.72 14.67
N MET A 50 11.69 -4.50 15.19
CA MET A 50 11.21 -3.29 14.56
C MET A 50 12.29 -2.72 13.69
N TRP A 51 11.89 -2.16 12.54
CA TRP A 51 12.82 -1.42 11.69
C TRP A 51 12.25 -0.07 11.28
N ASP A 52 13.16 0.86 11.00
CA ASP A 52 12.83 2.20 10.53
C ASP A 52 12.53 2.18 9.04
N VAL A 53 11.34 2.63 8.67
CA VAL A 53 10.89 2.75 7.27
C VAL A 53 10.67 4.19 6.85
N SER A 54 11.12 5.15 7.67
CA SER A 54 11.12 6.56 7.31
C SER A 54 12.21 6.88 6.30
N ALA A 55 11.90 7.69 5.29
CA ALA A 55 12.86 8.10 4.26
C ALA A 55 14.06 8.90 4.84
N ALA A 56 13.87 9.56 5.96
CA ALA A 56 14.91 10.33 6.65
C ALA A 56 15.72 9.48 7.64
N HIS A 57 15.40 8.20 7.84
CA HIS A 57 15.99 7.31 8.85
C HIS A 57 15.98 7.90 10.27
N ASP A 58 14.90 8.59 10.61
CA ASP A 58 14.72 9.31 11.86
C ASP A 58 13.71 8.68 12.81
N ARG A 59 13.25 7.47 12.50
CA ARG A 59 12.26 6.69 13.21
C ARG A 59 10.87 7.34 13.30
N SER A 60 10.56 8.27 12.41
CA SER A 60 9.22 8.87 12.32
C SER A 60 8.16 7.86 11.82
N ILE A 61 8.60 6.80 11.13
CA ILE A 61 7.77 5.68 10.72
C ILE A 61 8.49 4.38 11.09
N LEU A 62 7.82 3.54 11.88
CA LEU A 62 8.34 2.25 12.29
C LEU A 62 7.48 1.13 11.73
N ALA A 63 8.11 0.04 11.30
CA ALA A 63 7.43 -1.17 10.88
C ALA A 63 7.84 -2.37 11.73
N TRP A 64 6.95 -3.35 11.84
CA TRP A 64 7.24 -4.68 12.40
C TRP A 64 6.30 -5.71 11.78
N ALA A 65 6.67 -6.97 11.83
CA ALA A 65 5.88 -8.05 11.27
C ALA A 65 5.60 -9.13 12.31
N LYS A 66 4.34 -9.56 12.38
CA LYS A 66 3.89 -10.66 13.22
C LYS A 66 3.77 -11.92 12.38
N LYS A 67 4.39 -13.01 12.82
CA LYS A 67 4.28 -14.32 12.17
C LYS A 67 2.87 -14.89 12.32
N VAL A 68 2.30 -15.38 11.25
CA VAL A 68 1.02 -16.10 11.23
C VAL A 68 1.16 -17.37 10.38
N PHE A 69 0.44 -18.42 10.75
CA PHE A 69 0.41 -19.66 10.00
C PHE A 69 -0.97 -19.86 9.38
N ILE A 70 -1.03 -19.92 8.06
CA ILE A 70 -2.25 -20.19 7.30
C ILE A 70 -2.01 -21.42 6.45
N SER A 71 -2.80 -22.49 6.67
CA SER A 71 -2.64 -23.77 5.97
C SER A 71 -1.20 -24.28 5.98
N SER A 72 -0.55 -24.23 7.15
CA SER A 72 0.85 -24.64 7.39
C SER A 72 1.91 -23.80 6.67
N LYS A 73 1.53 -22.71 6.00
CA LYS A 73 2.45 -21.75 5.37
C LYS A 73 2.75 -20.61 6.34
N LEU A 74 4.04 -20.30 6.52
CA LEU A 74 4.46 -19.13 7.29
C LEU A 74 4.22 -17.86 6.46
N LEU A 75 3.41 -16.97 7.01
CA LEU A 75 3.07 -15.67 6.44
C LEU A 75 3.21 -14.60 7.52
N TYR A 76 2.96 -13.33 7.18
CA TYR A 76 3.16 -12.22 8.10
C TYR A 76 2.01 -11.20 8.01
N GLU A 77 1.67 -10.63 9.15
CA GLU A 77 0.93 -9.38 9.26
C GLU A 77 1.94 -8.25 9.45
N LEU A 78 1.93 -7.26 8.57
CA LEU A 78 2.79 -6.09 8.62
C LEU A 78 2.07 -4.94 9.31
N TYR A 79 2.74 -4.31 10.25
CA TYR A 79 2.27 -3.12 10.95
C TYR A 79 3.20 -1.96 10.66
N ILE A 80 2.62 -0.79 10.40
CA ILE A 80 3.34 0.46 10.12
C ILE A 80 2.77 1.53 11.05
N ALA A 81 3.62 2.07 11.92
CA ALA A 81 3.23 3.07 12.91
C ALA A 81 3.85 4.44 12.60
N SER A 82 3.02 5.47 12.69
CA SER A 82 3.43 6.87 12.64
C SER A 82 2.50 7.71 13.50
N ASP A 83 3.03 8.73 14.17
CA ASP A 83 2.22 9.68 14.96
C ASP A 83 1.45 10.68 14.08
N THR A 84 1.80 10.80 12.82
CA THR A 84 1.17 11.69 11.83
C THR A 84 0.78 10.92 10.57
N LYS A 85 0.03 11.56 9.67
CA LYS A 85 -0.18 11.01 8.33
C LYS A 85 1.17 10.80 7.64
N ILE A 86 1.27 9.67 6.94
CA ILE A 86 2.46 9.29 6.20
C ILE A 86 2.38 9.92 4.82
N LYS A 87 3.26 10.86 4.56
CA LYS A 87 3.34 11.53 3.27
C LYS A 87 4.01 10.63 2.24
N LEU A 88 3.34 10.43 1.12
CA LEU A 88 3.93 9.77 -0.04
C LEU A 88 4.55 10.80 -0.98
N GLN A 89 5.81 10.59 -1.35
CA GLN A 89 6.46 11.34 -2.42
C GLN A 89 6.16 10.73 -3.79
N ASN A 90 5.96 9.43 -3.82
CA ASN A 90 5.60 8.64 -5.00
C ASN A 90 4.81 7.43 -4.52
N ALA A 91 3.85 6.96 -5.32
CA ALA A 91 3.08 5.76 -5.01
C ALA A 91 3.23 4.66 -6.07
N ARG A 92 4.11 4.86 -7.07
CA ARG A 92 4.35 3.86 -8.12
C ARG A 92 4.78 2.53 -7.52
N GLY A 93 3.99 1.48 -7.76
CA GLY A 93 4.26 0.13 -7.29
C GLY A 93 4.34 -0.05 -5.77
N LEU A 94 3.82 0.88 -4.96
CA LEU A 94 3.94 0.83 -3.49
C LEU A 94 3.52 -0.52 -2.90
N PHE A 95 2.43 -1.08 -3.38
CA PHE A 95 1.91 -2.39 -2.97
C PHE A 95 1.99 -3.44 -4.10
N TRP A 96 2.87 -3.26 -5.07
CA TRP A 96 3.05 -4.24 -6.15
C TRP A 96 3.57 -5.58 -5.62
N GLY A 97 2.97 -6.69 -6.08
CA GLY A 97 3.43 -8.05 -5.77
C GLY A 97 3.06 -8.57 -4.38
N TYR A 98 2.17 -7.90 -3.67
CA TYR A 98 1.62 -8.41 -2.41
C TYR A 98 0.53 -9.46 -2.69
N GLU A 99 0.90 -10.58 -3.30
CA GLU A 99 -0.01 -11.59 -3.86
C GLU A 99 -0.98 -12.19 -2.85
N ASN A 100 -0.54 -12.37 -1.61
CA ASN A 100 -1.33 -12.94 -0.53
C ASN A 100 -2.04 -11.87 0.34
N LEU A 101 -1.89 -10.59 0.03
CA LEU A 101 -2.53 -9.50 0.76
C LEU A 101 -4.06 -9.61 0.66
N CYS A 102 -4.71 -9.82 1.81
CA CYS A 102 -6.17 -9.94 1.90
C CYS A 102 -6.83 -8.64 2.40
N GLU A 103 -6.10 -7.85 3.17
CA GLU A 103 -6.62 -6.67 3.86
C GLU A 103 -5.53 -5.61 4.03
N ILE A 104 -5.90 -4.35 3.80
CA ILE A 104 -5.10 -3.17 4.07
C ILE A 104 -6.01 -2.01 4.45
N ASN A 105 -5.63 -1.21 5.46
CA ASN A 105 -6.32 0.01 5.84
C ASN A 105 -5.46 1.24 5.47
N LEU A 106 -5.90 2.01 4.50
CA LEU A 106 -5.15 3.19 4.02
C LEU A 106 -5.77 4.52 4.50
N ASP A 107 -7.09 4.57 4.56
CA ASP A 107 -7.96 5.75 4.56
C ASP A 107 -7.40 7.01 5.23
N LYS A 108 -7.10 6.94 6.52
CA LYS A 108 -6.68 8.12 7.31
C LYS A 108 -5.18 8.24 7.51
N TRP A 109 -4.41 7.25 7.04
CA TRP A 109 -2.99 7.16 7.35
C TRP A 109 -2.08 7.74 6.29
N ILE A 110 -2.57 7.81 5.07
CA ILE A 110 -1.79 8.22 3.90
C ILE A 110 -2.14 9.66 3.52
N ASP A 111 -1.11 10.46 3.27
CA ASP A 111 -1.20 11.74 2.58
C ASP A 111 -0.60 11.58 1.18
N SER A 112 -1.46 11.52 0.17
CA SER A 112 -1.09 11.38 -1.23
C SER A 112 -1.22 12.69 -2.03
N SER A 113 -1.48 13.81 -1.37
CA SER A 113 -1.74 15.11 -2.01
C SER A 113 -0.62 15.63 -2.91
N SER A 114 0.60 15.13 -2.74
CA SER A 114 1.75 15.50 -3.58
C SER A 114 2.10 14.45 -4.64
N VAL A 115 1.32 13.35 -4.74
CA VAL A 115 1.64 12.23 -5.63
C VAL A 115 1.16 12.52 -7.04
N SER A 116 2.06 12.42 -8.01
CA SER A 116 1.73 12.52 -9.45
C SER A 116 1.69 11.17 -10.18
N ASP A 117 2.31 10.13 -9.60
CA ASP A 117 2.37 8.78 -10.21
C ASP A 117 1.89 7.72 -9.22
N MET A 118 0.72 7.12 -9.53
CA MET A 118 0.14 5.98 -8.81
C MET A 118 0.14 4.70 -9.68
N SER A 119 0.96 4.68 -10.74
CA SER A 119 1.01 3.52 -11.62
C SER A 119 1.42 2.26 -10.87
N TYR A 120 0.74 1.15 -11.17
CA TYR A 120 0.99 -0.17 -10.59
C TYR A 120 0.90 -0.25 -9.06
N MET A 121 0.26 0.73 -8.39
CA MET A 121 0.26 0.84 -6.92
C MET A 121 -0.21 -0.45 -6.24
N PHE A 122 -1.23 -1.12 -6.74
CA PHE A 122 -1.76 -2.39 -6.23
C PHE A 122 -1.62 -3.54 -7.22
N CYS A 123 -0.74 -3.42 -8.22
CA CYS A 123 -0.56 -4.44 -9.25
C CYS A 123 -0.22 -5.80 -8.62
N GLY A 124 -0.91 -6.86 -9.03
CA GLY A 124 -0.66 -8.23 -8.56
C GLY A 124 -1.14 -8.52 -7.13
N CYS A 125 -1.99 -7.68 -6.54
CA CYS A 125 -2.64 -7.99 -5.25
C CYS A 125 -3.75 -9.02 -5.45
N HIS A 126 -3.38 -10.25 -5.84
CA HIS A 126 -4.32 -11.30 -6.26
C HIS A 126 -5.35 -11.71 -5.20
N SER A 127 -5.00 -11.60 -3.91
CA SER A 127 -5.87 -12.05 -2.82
C SER A 127 -6.78 -10.96 -2.26
N LEU A 128 -6.60 -9.71 -2.67
CA LEU A 128 -7.35 -8.57 -2.18
C LEU A 128 -8.76 -8.58 -2.76
N LYS A 129 -9.79 -8.68 -1.87
CA LYS A 129 -11.20 -8.75 -2.28
C LYS A 129 -11.92 -7.42 -2.24
N LYS A 130 -11.48 -6.55 -1.32
CA LYS A 130 -12.03 -5.22 -1.07
C LYS A 130 -10.89 -4.29 -0.73
N LEU A 131 -11.00 -3.05 -1.15
CA LEU A 131 -10.06 -1.99 -0.83
C LEU A 131 -10.84 -0.69 -0.71
N ASP A 132 -10.64 0.01 0.39
CA ASP A 132 -11.10 1.37 0.54
C ASP A 132 -10.00 2.32 0.06
N VAL A 133 -10.28 3.07 -0.98
CA VAL A 133 -9.40 4.07 -1.58
C VAL A 133 -9.94 5.50 -1.43
N SER A 134 -11.03 5.68 -0.68
CA SER A 134 -11.69 6.98 -0.49
C SER A 134 -10.78 8.03 0.18
N GLY A 135 -9.78 7.58 0.93
CA GLY A 135 -8.78 8.44 1.56
C GLY A 135 -7.62 8.87 0.68
N LEU A 136 -7.53 8.37 -0.56
CA LEU A 136 -6.48 8.77 -1.50
C LEU A 136 -6.85 10.08 -2.20
N ASP A 137 -6.03 11.10 -2.00
CA ASP A 137 -6.09 12.34 -2.80
C ASP A 137 -5.43 12.09 -4.15
N THR A 138 -6.21 12.18 -5.22
CA THR A 138 -5.76 11.94 -6.60
C THR A 138 -5.70 13.23 -7.43
N SER A 139 -5.95 14.38 -6.84
CA SER A 139 -6.07 15.67 -7.53
C SER A 139 -4.82 16.09 -8.32
N ASN A 140 -3.64 15.60 -7.93
CA ASN A 140 -2.37 15.87 -8.62
C ASN A 140 -1.85 14.68 -9.43
N VAL A 141 -2.64 13.58 -9.53
CA VAL A 141 -2.19 12.37 -10.22
C VAL A 141 -2.30 12.53 -11.73
N VAL A 142 -1.21 12.22 -12.41
CA VAL A 142 -1.08 12.27 -13.87
C VAL A 142 -1.08 10.86 -14.47
N ASN A 143 -0.58 9.87 -13.71
CA ASN A 143 -0.42 8.50 -14.20
C ASN A 143 -1.03 7.48 -13.23
N MET A 144 -2.04 6.73 -13.73
CA MET A 144 -2.70 5.61 -13.03
C MET A 144 -2.55 4.29 -13.82
N GLU A 145 -1.54 4.17 -14.70
CA GLU A 145 -1.33 2.95 -15.50
C GLU A 145 -1.24 1.72 -14.59
N GLY A 146 -2.06 0.70 -14.90
CA GLY A 146 -2.04 -0.58 -14.22
C GLY A 146 -2.27 -0.52 -12.70
N MET A 147 -2.87 0.56 -12.17
CA MET A 147 -2.99 0.76 -10.70
C MET A 147 -3.55 -0.46 -9.98
N PHE A 148 -4.53 -1.15 -10.58
CA PHE A 148 -5.14 -2.38 -10.07
C PHE A 148 -4.94 -3.58 -10.99
N TYR A 149 -3.92 -3.51 -11.86
CA TYR A 149 -3.62 -4.57 -12.80
C TYR A 149 -3.47 -5.91 -12.08
N TRP A 150 -4.18 -6.95 -12.57
CA TRP A 150 -4.13 -8.30 -12.00
C TRP A 150 -4.63 -8.43 -10.56
N CYS A 151 -5.53 -7.58 -10.10
CA CYS A 151 -6.26 -7.74 -8.83
C CYS A 151 -7.42 -8.72 -9.01
N SER A 152 -7.12 -9.99 -9.29
CA SER A 152 -8.06 -10.99 -9.79
C SER A 152 -9.21 -11.34 -8.85
N LYS A 153 -9.10 -11.06 -7.54
CA LYS A 153 -10.15 -11.35 -6.54
C LYS A 153 -10.97 -10.13 -6.11
N PHE A 154 -10.73 -8.94 -6.66
CA PHE A 154 -11.62 -7.80 -6.41
C PHE A 154 -13.04 -8.13 -6.86
N GLN A 155 -14.00 -7.95 -5.96
CA GLN A 155 -15.43 -8.12 -6.24
C GLN A 155 -16.14 -6.79 -6.47
N THR A 156 -15.77 -5.79 -5.68
CA THR A 156 -16.30 -4.43 -5.74
C THR A 156 -15.16 -3.45 -5.49
N LEU A 157 -15.13 -2.38 -6.24
CA LEU A 157 -14.21 -1.27 -6.05
C LEU A 157 -14.97 0.03 -6.31
N ASP A 158 -14.88 0.97 -5.38
CA ASP A 158 -15.44 2.31 -5.51
C ASP A 158 -14.28 3.28 -5.73
N VAL A 159 -14.25 3.90 -6.90
CA VAL A 159 -13.29 4.94 -7.29
C VAL A 159 -14.00 6.26 -7.66
N SER A 160 -15.25 6.42 -7.25
CA SER A 160 -16.03 7.66 -7.47
C SER A 160 -15.39 8.89 -6.85
N TYR A 161 -14.53 8.70 -5.85
CA TYR A 161 -13.78 9.77 -5.19
C TYR A 161 -12.53 10.22 -5.96
N PHE A 162 -12.16 9.53 -7.04
CA PHE A 162 -10.95 9.87 -7.78
C PHE A 162 -11.16 11.12 -8.62
N ASP A 163 -10.36 12.15 -8.36
CA ASP A 163 -10.21 13.27 -9.29
C ASP A 163 -9.28 12.82 -10.43
N THR A 164 -9.86 12.66 -11.61
CA THR A 164 -9.14 12.25 -12.82
C THR A 164 -8.86 13.40 -13.79
N SER A 165 -9.13 14.64 -13.37
CA SER A 165 -9.04 15.83 -14.24
C SER A 165 -7.63 16.08 -14.80
N HIS A 166 -6.59 15.64 -14.10
CA HIS A 166 -5.19 15.75 -14.51
C HIS A 166 -4.60 14.43 -15.06
N VAL A 167 -5.37 13.33 -15.04
CA VAL A 167 -4.86 12.01 -15.43
C VAL A 167 -4.77 11.90 -16.95
N ILE A 168 -3.58 11.61 -17.45
CA ILE A 168 -3.30 11.42 -18.89
C ILE A 168 -3.05 9.94 -19.26
N ASN A 169 -2.82 9.07 -18.29
CA ASN A 169 -2.58 7.65 -18.54
C ASN A 169 -3.31 6.76 -17.52
N MET A 170 -4.30 6.00 -18.01
CA MET A 170 -5.04 4.97 -17.28
C MET A 170 -4.94 3.60 -17.97
N LYS A 171 -3.90 3.39 -18.81
CA LYS A 171 -3.76 2.15 -19.56
C LYS A 171 -3.76 0.96 -18.60
N SER A 172 -4.54 -0.07 -18.93
CA SER A 172 -4.59 -1.35 -18.19
C SER A 172 -4.92 -1.24 -16.70
N MET A 173 -5.58 -0.14 -16.27
CA MET A 173 -5.83 0.14 -14.85
C MET A 173 -6.58 -1.01 -14.15
N PHE A 174 -7.50 -1.68 -14.84
CA PHE A 174 -8.32 -2.79 -14.31
C PHE A 174 -8.15 -4.10 -15.10
N ASP A 175 -7.13 -4.20 -15.95
CA ASP A 175 -6.91 -5.43 -16.72
C ASP A 175 -6.67 -6.61 -15.76
N TYR A 176 -7.24 -7.77 -16.09
CA TYR A 176 -7.21 -8.99 -15.29
C TYR A 176 -7.86 -8.90 -13.90
N CYS A 177 -8.72 -7.92 -13.65
CA CYS A 177 -9.61 -7.89 -12.47
C CYS A 177 -10.80 -8.82 -12.69
N SER A 178 -10.57 -10.12 -12.90
CA SER A 178 -11.54 -11.09 -13.42
C SER A 178 -12.76 -11.33 -12.52
N SER A 179 -12.70 -11.01 -11.24
CA SER A 179 -13.82 -11.15 -10.29
C SER A 179 -14.62 -9.86 -10.09
N LEU A 180 -14.24 -8.76 -10.73
CA LEU A 180 -14.86 -7.45 -10.53
C LEU A 180 -16.28 -7.44 -11.13
N LYS A 181 -17.28 -7.31 -10.25
CA LYS A 181 -18.71 -7.31 -10.61
C LYS A 181 -19.31 -5.91 -10.66
N LYS A 182 -18.75 -5.01 -9.86
CA LYS A 182 -19.20 -3.63 -9.76
C LYS A 182 -17.98 -2.70 -9.66
N LEU A 183 -17.96 -1.73 -10.56
CA LEU A 183 -17.02 -0.62 -10.56
C LEU A 183 -17.84 0.67 -10.57
N ASP A 184 -17.66 1.51 -9.56
CA ASP A 184 -18.30 2.82 -9.48
C ASP A 184 -17.32 3.88 -9.98
N LEU A 185 -17.73 4.59 -11.02
CA LEU A 185 -16.96 5.64 -11.70
C LEU A 185 -17.69 7.00 -11.67
N SER A 186 -18.79 7.10 -10.91
CA SER A 186 -19.65 8.29 -10.91
C SER A 186 -19.09 9.43 -10.08
#